data_2aaa8bbd2f0853acb511aaacea7c915f
#
_entry.id   2aaa8bbd2f0853acb511aaacea7c915f
#
_cell.length_a   1.000
_cell.length_b   1.000
_cell.length_c   1.000
_cell.angle_alpha   90.00
_cell.angle_beta   90.00
_cell.angle_gamma   90.00
#
_symmetry.space_group_name_H-M   'P 1'
#
loop_
_entity.id
_entity.type
_entity.pdbx_description
1 polymer ?
#
loop_
_entity_poly.entity_id
_entity_poly.type
_entity_poly.pdbx_seq_one_letter_code
_entity_poly.pdbx_strand_id
1 'polypeptide(L)'
;MIAHTQGWLHCDIPGTDASGVVKSMMDELYNEFKTEEMPNRVHLSTSCCEINCGGQADIAIIVQHTKPPVINHDLVANVCERPTVVARCPVAAIRPAMVNGKPSLEIDESKCMCCGACYPPCPPMQINDPENSKLAIWVGGKNSNARGKPTFMKMVASGLPNNPPRWPEVSAAVKNIISVYKDDARPWERMADWIDRIGWPRFFEKTGLPFTKYLIDDWTGSRANLNASTHIRF
;
A
#
# COMPACT_ATOMS: atom_id res chain seq x y z
N MET A 1 3.12 -11.27 14.01
CA MET A 1 3.62 -9.90 14.30
C MET A 1 2.81 -8.91 13.50
N ILE A 2 2.35 -7.82 14.13
CA ILE A 2 1.66 -6.72 13.46
C ILE A 2 2.47 -5.44 13.61
N ALA A 3 2.61 -4.67 12.53
CA ALA A 3 3.25 -3.36 12.50
C ALA A 3 2.36 -2.35 11.75
N HIS A 4 2.54 -1.08 12.02
CA HIS A 4 1.83 -0.03 11.30
C HIS A 4 2.68 1.22 11.14
N THR A 5 2.33 2.06 10.18
CA THR A 5 2.84 3.41 10.03
C THR A 5 2.15 4.35 11.01
N GLN A 6 2.67 5.54 11.16
CA GLN A 6 2.18 6.51 12.16
C GLN A 6 0.72 6.96 11.92
N GLY A 7 0.23 6.89 10.67
CA GLY A 7 -1.13 7.28 10.35
C GLY A 7 -1.43 8.72 10.78
N TRP A 8 -2.57 8.94 11.40
CA TRP A 8 -2.97 10.28 11.85
C TRP A 8 -2.16 10.85 13.00
N LEU A 9 -1.28 10.05 13.61
CA LEU A 9 -0.46 10.55 14.72
C LEU A 9 0.59 11.56 14.24
N HIS A 10 1.29 11.28 13.14
CA HIS A 10 2.39 12.11 12.63
C HIS A 10 2.56 12.11 11.11
N CYS A 11 1.76 11.37 10.35
CA CYS A 11 1.88 11.36 8.90
C CYS A 11 1.22 12.60 8.31
N ASP A 12 1.90 13.26 7.39
CA ASP A 12 1.37 14.47 6.73
C ASP A 12 0.31 14.15 5.66
N ILE A 13 0.24 12.90 5.18
CA ILE A 13 -0.64 12.46 4.09
C ILE A 13 -1.42 11.18 4.44
N PRO A 14 -1.99 11.05 5.65
CA PRO A 14 -2.67 9.83 6.02
C PRO A 14 -4.04 9.75 5.35
N GLY A 15 -4.32 8.65 4.67
CA GLY A 15 -5.66 8.33 4.16
C GLY A 15 -6.54 7.63 5.20
N THR A 16 -5.95 7.10 6.29
CA THR A 16 -6.68 6.46 7.41
C THR A 16 -5.88 6.49 8.70
N ASP A 17 -6.55 6.14 9.80
CA ASP A 17 -5.91 5.81 11.07
C ASP A 17 -5.30 4.40 11.02
N ALA A 18 -4.00 4.31 10.69
CA ALA A 18 -3.32 3.02 10.61
C ALA A 18 -3.27 2.27 11.95
N SER A 19 -3.22 2.99 13.07
CA SER A 19 -3.22 2.40 14.41
C SER A 19 -4.59 1.80 14.75
N GLY A 20 -5.67 2.47 14.36
CA GLY A 20 -7.05 1.97 14.51
C GLY A 20 -7.29 0.69 13.69
N VAL A 21 -6.81 0.66 12.44
CA VAL A 21 -6.86 -0.56 11.60
C VAL A 21 -6.13 -1.70 12.29
N VAL A 22 -4.91 -1.48 12.80
CA VAL A 22 -4.15 -2.52 13.53
C VAL A 22 -4.89 -2.97 14.77
N LYS A 23 -5.46 -2.04 15.56
CA LYS A 23 -6.26 -2.41 16.74
C LYS A 23 -7.45 -3.31 16.36
N SER A 24 -8.15 -2.98 15.28
CA SER A 24 -9.25 -3.80 14.77
C SER A 24 -8.77 -5.21 14.38
N MET A 25 -7.62 -5.29 13.65
CA MET A 25 -7.04 -6.59 13.30
C MET A 25 -6.62 -7.40 14.53
N MET A 26 -6.01 -6.76 15.52
CA MET A 26 -5.60 -7.44 16.76
C MET A 26 -6.81 -8.00 17.53
N ASP A 27 -7.91 -7.26 17.59
CA ASP A 27 -9.13 -7.72 18.24
C ASP A 27 -9.73 -8.94 17.51
N GLU A 28 -9.78 -8.90 16.18
CA GLU A 28 -10.32 -9.97 15.35
C GLU A 28 -9.44 -11.23 15.30
N LEU A 29 -8.13 -11.07 15.40
CA LEU A 29 -7.13 -12.14 15.35
C LEU A 29 -6.61 -12.53 16.73
N TYR A 30 -7.27 -12.13 17.81
CA TYR A 30 -6.80 -12.36 19.17
C TYR A 30 -6.53 -13.83 19.48
N ASN A 31 -7.38 -14.72 19.00
CA ASN A 31 -7.23 -16.16 19.24
C ASN A 31 -5.98 -16.72 18.55
N GLU A 32 -5.69 -16.30 17.33
CA GLU A 32 -4.50 -16.72 16.57
C GLU A 32 -3.21 -16.24 17.25
N PHE A 33 -3.24 -15.05 17.87
CA PHE A 33 -2.12 -14.57 18.69
C PHE A 33 -1.93 -15.38 19.97
N LYS A 34 -3.02 -15.84 20.57
CA LYS A 34 -3.00 -16.58 21.83
C LYS A 34 -2.56 -18.03 21.66
N THR A 35 -3.01 -18.69 20.59
CA THR A 35 -2.74 -20.11 20.37
C THR A 35 -1.43 -20.38 19.66
N GLU A 36 -0.92 -19.41 18.91
CA GLU A 36 0.29 -19.53 18.06
C GLU A 36 0.28 -20.73 17.09
N GLU A 37 -0.91 -21.25 16.77
CA GLU A 37 -1.10 -22.41 15.91
C GLU A 37 -1.04 -22.07 14.41
N MET A 38 0.05 -21.43 13.98
CA MET A 38 0.25 -21.05 12.58
C MET A 38 1.34 -21.93 11.94
N PRO A 39 1.21 -22.29 10.65
CA PRO A 39 2.26 -23.06 9.93
C PRO A 39 3.63 -22.40 9.99
N ASN A 40 3.66 -21.08 9.91
CA ASN A 40 4.85 -20.25 10.08
C ASN A 40 4.42 -18.87 10.61
N ARG A 41 5.40 -18.04 10.98
CA ARG A 41 5.14 -16.65 11.38
C ARG A 41 4.41 -15.89 10.27
N VAL A 42 3.42 -15.13 10.61
CA VAL A 42 2.75 -14.18 9.73
C VAL A 42 3.10 -12.76 10.18
N HIS A 43 3.60 -11.96 9.25
CA HIS A 43 3.84 -10.55 9.44
C HIS A 43 2.74 -9.77 8.73
N LEU A 44 1.94 -9.05 9.51
CA LEU A 44 0.90 -8.16 9.02
C LEU A 44 1.38 -6.71 9.17
N SER A 45 1.23 -5.90 8.13
CA SER A 45 1.54 -4.48 8.18
C SER A 45 0.36 -3.62 7.73
N THR A 46 0.25 -2.42 8.28
CA THR A 46 -0.71 -1.42 7.83
C THR A 46 0.01 -0.13 7.46
N SER A 47 -0.26 0.38 6.27
CA SER A 47 0.26 1.66 5.80
C SER A 47 -0.87 2.64 5.53
N CYS A 48 -0.73 3.85 6.04
CA CYS A 48 -1.75 4.90 5.94
C CYS A 48 -1.84 5.54 4.54
N CYS A 49 -0.92 5.22 3.63
CA CYS A 49 -0.95 5.64 2.22
C CYS A 49 -0.09 4.72 1.35
N GLU A 50 -0.14 4.91 0.04
CA GLU A 50 0.58 4.09 -0.96
C GLU A 50 2.11 4.22 -0.92
N ILE A 51 2.68 5.19 -0.22
CA ILE A 51 4.13 5.25 0.02
C ILE A 51 4.63 4.01 0.78
N ASN A 52 3.73 3.32 1.47
CA ASN A 52 3.98 2.02 2.10
C ASN A 52 5.18 2.01 3.05
N CYS A 53 5.24 2.95 3.97
CA CYS A 53 6.29 3.01 5.00
C CYS A 53 6.29 1.78 5.93
N GLY A 54 5.22 0.98 5.94
CA GLY A 54 5.14 -0.30 6.67
C GLY A 54 5.97 -1.43 6.05
N GLY A 55 6.45 -1.24 4.82
CA GLY A 55 7.35 -2.17 4.13
C GLY A 55 6.70 -3.48 3.68
N GLN A 56 7.54 -4.45 3.36
CA GLN A 56 7.13 -5.77 2.92
C GLN A 56 6.58 -6.62 4.07
N ALA A 57 5.45 -7.27 3.85
CA ALA A 57 4.79 -8.12 4.84
C ALA A 57 4.17 -9.35 4.17
N ASP A 58 3.86 -10.39 4.95
CA ASP A 58 3.10 -11.53 4.43
C ASP A 58 1.69 -11.08 4.03
N ILE A 59 1.10 -10.16 4.81
CA ILE A 59 -0.14 -9.45 4.48
C ILE A 59 0.07 -7.97 4.79
N ALA A 60 -0.20 -7.09 3.82
CA ALA A 60 -0.20 -5.65 4.03
C ALA A 60 -1.57 -5.05 3.71
N ILE A 61 -2.02 -4.15 4.57
CA ILE A 61 -3.19 -3.30 4.36
C ILE A 61 -2.65 -1.92 4.00
N ILE A 62 -2.91 -1.47 2.78
CA ILE A 62 -2.38 -0.20 2.27
C ILE A 62 -3.55 0.68 1.87
N VAL A 63 -3.56 1.91 2.37
CA VAL A 63 -4.59 2.88 2.03
C VAL A 63 -4.26 3.58 0.73
N GLN A 64 -5.26 3.73 -0.11
CA GLN A 64 -5.19 4.37 -1.40
C GLN A 64 -5.97 5.69 -1.37
N HIS A 65 -5.31 6.77 -1.73
CA HIS A 65 -6.01 8.01 -2.07
C HIS A 65 -6.72 7.84 -3.42
N THR A 66 -7.91 8.38 -3.55
CA THR A 66 -8.75 8.19 -4.75
C THR A 66 -8.81 9.41 -5.65
N LYS A 67 -8.21 10.52 -5.21
CA LYS A 67 -8.18 11.79 -5.94
C LYS A 67 -6.78 12.35 -6.04
N PRO A 68 -6.45 13.02 -7.15
CA PRO A 68 -5.23 13.80 -7.27
C PRO A 68 -5.13 14.88 -6.18
N PRO A 69 -3.91 15.33 -5.83
CA PRO A 69 -3.76 16.43 -4.90
C PRO A 69 -4.33 17.74 -5.44
N VAL A 70 -4.95 18.51 -4.57
CA VAL A 70 -5.42 19.88 -4.85
C VAL A 70 -4.26 20.84 -4.62
N ILE A 71 -4.00 21.72 -5.60
CA ILE A 71 -2.89 22.67 -5.54
C ILE A 71 -3.36 24.03 -5.03
N ASN A 72 -2.76 24.52 -3.94
CA ASN A 72 -2.90 25.90 -3.53
C ASN A 72 -1.87 26.78 -4.27
N HIS A 73 -2.25 27.29 -5.44
CA HIS A 73 -1.37 28.03 -6.35
C HIS A 73 -0.76 29.31 -5.75
N ASP A 74 -1.41 29.92 -4.78
CA ASP A 74 -0.90 31.15 -4.16
C ASP A 74 0.33 30.91 -3.29
N LEU A 75 0.44 29.71 -2.72
CA LEU A 75 1.55 29.33 -1.85
C LEU A 75 2.71 28.65 -2.60
N VAL A 76 2.46 28.02 -3.73
CA VAL A 76 3.47 27.21 -4.46
C VAL A 76 4.72 28.01 -4.79
N ALA A 77 4.56 29.25 -5.23
CA ALA A 77 5.68 30.11 -5.64
C ALA A 77 6.68 30.38 -4.51
N ASN A 78 6.21 30.44 -3.27
CA ASN A 78 7.00 30.84 -2.11
C ASN A 78 7.48 29.67 -1.24
N VAL A 79 6.77 28.53 -1.29
CA VAL A 79 6.99 27.40 -0.38
C VAL A 79 7.64 26.22 -1.08
N CYS A 80 7.36 26.03 -2.38
CA CYS A 80 7.75 24.83 -3.09
C CYS A 80 9.02 25.01 -3.92
N GLU A 81 9.93 24.06 -3.80
CA GLU A 81 11.03 23.87 -4.74
C GLU A 81 10.50 23.05 -5.94
N ARG A 82 9.99 23.75 -6.95
CA ARG A 82 9.23 23.18 -8.07
C ARG A 82 9.95 22.11 -8.88
N PRO A 83 11.24 22.26 -9.25
CA PRO A 83 11.97 21.20 -9.94
C PRO A 83 11.99 19.87 -9.15
N THR A 84 12.18 19.93 -7.84
CA THR A 84 12.15 18.76 -6.96
C THR A 84 10.78 18.10 -6.94
N VAL A 85 9.70 18.89 -6.91
CA VAL A 85 8.32 18.37 -6.95
C VAL A 85 8.06 17.62 -8.26
N VAL A 86 8.47 18.20 -9.39
CA VAL A 86 8.35 17.57 -10.71
C VAL A 86 9.13 16.27 -10.78
N ALA A 87 10.38 16.29 -10.32
CA ALA A 87 11.26 15.12 -10.32
C ALA A 87 10.76 14.00 -9.37
N ARG A 88 10.03 14.38 -8.29
CA ARG A 88 9.49 13.43 -7.32
C ARG A 88 8.33 12.60 -7.85
N CYS A 89 7.63 13.06 -8.90
CA CYS A 89 6.49 12.36 -9.44
C CYS A 89 6.90 11.09 -10.19
N PRO A 90 6.56 9.87 -9.71
CA PRO A 90 7.02 8.62 -10.32
C PRO A 90 6.42 8.36 -11.71
N VAL A 91 5.29 9.00 -12.03
CA VAL A 91 4.57 8.84 -13.30
C VAL A 91 4.64 10.10 -14.18
N ALA A 92 5.48 11.09 -13.80
CA ALA A 92 5.64 12.35 -14.53
C ALA A 92 4.30 13.09 -14.80
N ALA A 93 3.38 13.03 -13.84
CA ALA A 93 2.09 13.72 -13.93
C ALA A 93 2.17 15.20 -13.61
N ILE A 94 3.28 15.69 -13.01
CA ILE A 94 3.41 17.07 -12.56
C ILE A 94 4.31 17.85 -13.53
N ARG A 95 3.85 19.05 -13.91
CA ARG A 95 4.58 19.96 -14.80
C ARG A 95 4.63 21.38 -14.25
N PRO A 96 5.66 22.15 -14.61
CA PRO A 96 5.67 23.57 -14.32
C PRO A 96 4.54 24.29 -15.07
N ALA A 97 3.89 25.22 -14.40
CA ALA A 97 2.83 26.05 -14.98
C ALA A 97 2.92 27.50 -14.49
N MET A 98 2.24 28.39 -15.18
CA MET A 98 2.04 29.78 -14.73
C MET A 98 0.55 29.97 -14.43
N VAL A 99 0.21 30.32 -13.20
CA VAL A 99 -1.16 30.56 -12.76
C VAL A 99 -1.24 31.97 -12.18
N ASN A 100 -2.15 32.78 -12.68
CA ASN A 100 -2.32 34.17 -12.26
C ASN A 100 -1.02 35.01 -12.30
N GLY A 101 -0.16 34.77 -13.32
CA GLY A 101 1.12 35.46 -13.46
C GLY A 101 2.21 35.01 -12.48
N LYS A 102 1.96 34.03 -11.63
CA LYS A 102 2.92 33.48 -10.68
C LYS A 102 3.39 32.05 -11.13
N PRO A 103 4.66 31.73 -10.90
CA PRO A 103 5.15 30.37 -11.16
C PRO A 103 4.46 29.36 -10.25
N SER A 104 3.92 28.30 -10.84
CA SER A 104 3.17 27.24 -10.15
C SER A 104 3.42 25.86 -10.75
N LEU A 105 2.54 24.93 -10.44
CA LEU A 105 2.55 23.56 -10.94
C LEU A 105 1.16 23.20 -11.48
N GLU A 106 1.11 22.26 -12.41
CA GLU A 106 -0.13 21.62 -12.87
C GLU A 106 0.01 20.10 -12.77
N ILE A 107 -1.13 19.40 -12.68
CA ILE A 107 -1.19 17.94 -12.60
C ILE A 107 -2.01 17.43 -13.76
N ASP A 108 -1.42 16.49 -14.49
CA ASP A 108 -2.16 15.64 -15.43
C ASP A 108 -2.88 14.55 -14.62
N GLU A 109 -4.15 14.78 -14.32
CA GLU A 109 -4.97 13.88 -13.51
C GLU A 109 -5.09 12.48 -14.10
N SER A 110 -5.03 12.37 -15.45
CA SER A 110 -5.10 11.10 -16.14
C SER A 110 -3.90 10.18 -15.88
N LYS A 111 -2.76 10.76 -15.50
CA LYS A 111 -1.52 10.06 -15.16
C LYS A 111 -1.31 9.92 -13.66
N CYS A 112 -1.98 10.74 -12.87
CA CYS A 112 -1.76 10.78 -11.43
C CYS A 112 -2.21 9.46 -10.78
N MET A 113 -1.29 8.78 -10.10
CA MET A 113 -1.59 7.57 -9.34
C MET A 113 -1.97 7.84 -7.87
N CYS A 114 -2.19 9.07 -7.49
CA CYS A 114 -2.62 9.51 -6.15
C CYS A 114 -1.72 9.05 -4.98
N CYS A 115 -0.43 8.83 -5.21
CA CYS A 115 0.49 8.27 -4.20
C CYS A 115 0.91 9.25 -3.10
N GLY A 116 0.69 10.58 -3.26
CA GLY A 116 1.07 11.60 -2.30
C GLY A 116 2.56 11.97 -2.24
N ALA A 117 3.41 11.40 -3.09
CA ALA A 117 4.85 11.66 -3.07
C ALA A 117 5.24 13.13 -3.34
N CYS A 118 4.35 13.92 -3.92
CA CYS A 118 4.53 15.35 -4.18
C CYS A 118 4.33 16.24 -2.95
N TYR A 119 3.61 15.76 -1.94
CA TYR A 119 3.29 16.55 -0.74
C TYR A 119 4.54 16.94 0.09
N PRO A 120 5.45 16.02 0.45
CA PRO A 120 6.60 16.37 1.30
C PRO A 120 7.47 17.53 0.76
N PRO A 121 7.81 17.60 -0.54
CA PRO A 121 8.54 18.75 -1.08
C PRO A 121 7.66 19.97 -1.36
N CYS A 122 6.34 19.84 -1.29
CA CYS A 122 5.40 20.92 -1.58
C CYS A 122 4.09 20.76 -0.78
N PRO A 123 4.07 21.14 0.50
CA PRO A 123 2.86 21.03 1.34
C PRO A 123 1.60 21.72 0.78
N PRO A 124 1.69 22.77 -0.08
CA PRO A 124 0.53 23.28 -0.82
C PRO A 124 -0.18 22.29 -1.76
N MET A 125 0.39 21.10 -2.02
CA MET A 125 -0.26 20.04 -2.82
C MET A 125 -1.01 19.06 -1.91
N GLN A 126 -2.21 19.46 -1.49
CA GLN A 126 -3.03 18.70 -0.52
C GLN A 126 -3.65 17.46 -1.15
N ILE A 127 -3.38 16.29 -0.60
CA ILE A 127 -3.93 15.00 -1.07
C ILE A 127 -4.86 14.33 -0.05
N ASN A 128 -4.90 14.82 1.18
CA ASN A 128 -5.69 14.19 2.24
C ASN A 128 -7.18 14.25 1.95
N ASP A 129 -7.78 13.09 1.73
CA ASP A 129 -9.22 12.90 1.59
C ASP A 129 -9.62 11.59 2.31
N PRO A 130 -9.64 11.58 3.66
CA PRO A 130 -9.91 10.37 4.44
C PRO A 130 -11.29 9.76 4.17
N GLU A 131 -12.29 10.59 3.87
CA GLU A 131 -13.67 10.13 3.62
C GLU A 131 -13.79 9.31 2.33
N ASN A 132 -12.99 9.65 1.32
CA ASN A 132 -13.02 8.96 0.02
C ASN A 132 -11.88 7.96 -0.16
N SER A 133 -10.90 7.92 0.74
CA SER A 133 -9.81 6.95 0.66
C SER A 133 -10.35 5.51 0.74
N LYS A 134 -9.65 4.58 0.11
CA LYS A 134 -9.99 3.15 0.08
C LYS A 134 -8.83 2.34 0.62
N LEU A 135 -9.11 1.11 1.01
CA LEU A 135 -8.08 0.18 1.45
C LEU A 135 -7.86 -0.91 0.41
N ALA A 136 -6.60 -1.33 0.30
CA ALA A 136 -6.19 -2.47 -0.51
C ALA A 136 -5.46 -3.48 0.36
N ILE A 137 -5.60 -4.77 0.03
CA ILE A 137 -4.90 -5.87 0.68
C ILE A 137 -3.86 -6.42 -0.30
N TRP A 138 -2.65 -6.54 0.19
CA TRP A 138 -1.50 -7.08 -0.52
C TRP A 138 -0.98 -8.30 0.23
N VAL A 139 -0.59 -9.36 -0.48
CA VAL A 139 -0.11 -10.61 0.13
C VAL A 139 1.15 -11.13 -0.53
N GLY A 140 1.90 -11.99 0.19
CA GLY A 140 3.02 -12.73 -0.33
C GLY A 140 4.35 -12.00 -0.30
N GLY A 141 4.48 -10.92 0.46
CA GLY A 141 5.76 -10.25 0.67
C GLY A 141 6.68 -11.04 1.59
N LYS A 142 7.91 -11.26 1.15
CA LYS A 142 8.92 -11.98 1.92
C LYS A 142 10.30 -11.40 1.63
N ASN A 143 11.02 -11.04 2.68
CA ASN A 143 12.44 -10.73 2.55
C ASN A 143 13.24 -12.00 2.28
N SER A 144 14.38 -11.86 1.60
CA SER A 144 15.30 -12.97 1.40
C SER A 144 15.78 -13.54 2.72
N ASN A 145 15.92 -14.86 2.76
CA ASN A 145 16.65 -15.57 3.81
C ASN A 145 17.61 -16.58 3.15
N ALA A 146 18.41 -17.29 3.96
CA ALA A 146 19.37 -18.28 3.46
C ALA A 146 18.75 -19.42 2.61
N ARG A 147 17.44 -19.57 2.61
CA ARG A 147 16.71 -20.66 1.95
C ARG A 147 15.72 -20.22 0.88
N GLY A 148 15.49 -18.90 0.69
CA GLY A 148 14.45 -18.46 -0.20
C GLY A 148 14.73 -17.11 -0.86
N LYS A 149 14.19 -16.94 -2.06
CA LYS A 149 14.22 -15.67 -2.80
C LYS A 149 13.35 -14.62 -2.12
N PRO A 150 13.70 -13.32 -2.20
CA PRO A 150 12.78 -12.26 -1.84
C PRO A 150 11.59 -12.27 -2.81
N THR A 151 10.39 -12.04 -2.29
CA THR A 151 9.18 -11.88 -3.07
C THR A 151 8.50 -10.57 -2.72
N PHE A 152 8.05 -9.83 -3.72
CA PHE A 152 7.21 -8.67 -3.52
C PHE A 152 5.77 -9.11 -3.28
N MET A 153 5.10 -8.43 -2.37
CA MET A 153 3.67 -8.62 -2.18
C MET A 153 2.88 -8.18 -3.41
N LYS A 154 1.76 -8.86 -3.65
CA LYS A 154 0.84 -8.57 -4.75
C LYS A 154 -0.51 -8.14 -4.21
N MET A 155 -1.14 -7.18 -4.89
CA MET A 155 -2.47 -6.73 -4.53
C MET A 155 -3.51 -7.81 -4.85
N VAL A 156 -4.31 -8.18 -3.87
CA VAL A 156 -5.36 -9.22 -4.00
C VAL A 156 -6.76 -8.69 -3.77
N ALA A 157 -6.89 -7.52 -3.17
CA ALA A 157 -8.14 -6.80 -3.05
C ALA A 157 -7.87 -5.30 -3.05
N SER A 158 -8.77 -4.51 -3.65
CA SER A 158 -8.68 -3.05 -3.69
C SER A 158 -10.07 -2.44 -3.59
N GLY A 159 -10.13 -1.15 -3.28
CA GLY A 159 -11.39 -0.43 -3.20
C GLY A 159 -12.25 -0.76 -1.98
N LEU A 160 -11.69 -1.43 -0.97
CA LEU A 160 -12.39 -1.71 0.27
C LEU A 160 -12.72 -0.42 1.01
N PRO A 161 -13.90 -0.32 1.65
CA PRO A 161 -14.32 0.90 2.32
C PRO A 161 -13.42 1.26 3.50
N ASN A 162 -13.17 2.56 3.66
CA ASN A 162 -12.50 3.11 4.83
C ASN A 162 -13.55 3.52 5.86
N ASN A 163 -14.01 2.58 6.66
CA ASN A 163 -15.11 2.74 7.62
C ASN A 163 -14.66 2.52 9.07
N PRO A 164 -13.98 3.54 9.67
CA PRO A 164 -13.64 3.47 11.08
C PRO A 164 -14.91 3.31 11.96
N PRO A 165 -14.79 2.77 13.16
CA PRO A 165 -13.54 2.40 13.84
C PRO A 165 -13.15 0.93 13.69
N ARG A 166 -13.84 0.13 12.89
CA ARG A 166 -13.66 -1.32 12.88
C ARG A 166 -13.24 -1.93 11.55
N TRP A 167 -13.41 -1.25 10.42
CA TRP A 167 -13.07 -1.75 9.07
C TRP A 167 -13.48 -3.22 8.83
N PRO A 168 -14.77 -3.56 8.99
CA PRO A 168 -15.24 -4.95 9.04
C PRO A 168 -14.92 -5.73 7.76
N GLU A 169 -14.99 -5.10 6.59
CA GLU A 169 -14.71 -5.76 5.30
C GLU A 169 -13.22 -6.13 5.19
N VAL A 170 -12.34 -5.25 5.64
CA VAL A 170 -10.90 -5.49 5.65
C VAL A 170 -10.54 -6.57 6.65
N SER A 171 -11.11 -6.49 7.86
CA SER A 171 -10.93 -7.49 8.91
C SER A 171 -11.38 -8.87 8.47
N ALA A 172 -12.57 -8.97 7.87
CA ALA A 172 -13.11 -10.22 7.36
C ALA A 172 -12.23 -10.83 6.26
N ALA A 173 -11.76 -10.00 5.32
CA ALA A 173 -10.90 -10.47 4.23
C ALA A 173 -9.54 -10.96 4.75
N VAL A 174 -8.90 -10.23 5.66
CA VAL A 174 -7.62 -10.65 6.27
C VAL A 174 -7.79 -11.93 7.08
N LYS A 175 -8.83 -12.02 7.90
CA LYS A 175 -9.13 -13.22 8.70
C LYS A 175 -9.35 -14.44 7.81
N ASN A 176 -10.08 -14.28 6.71
CA ASN A 176 -10.30 -15.33 5.73
C ASN A 176 -8.98 -15.80 5.08
N ILE A 177 -8.12 -14.88 4.64
CA ILE A 177 -6.81 -15.23 4.08
C ILE A 177 -5.97 -16.02 5.09
N ILE A 178 -5.95 -15.59 6.35
CA ILE A 178 -5.20 -16.26 7.41
C ILE A 178 -5.77 -17.65 7.70
N SER A 179 -7.09 -17.81 7.75
CA SER A 179 -7.73 -19.11 7.96
C SER A 179 -7.38 -20.10 6.84
N VAL A 180 -7.54 -19.67 5.58
CA VAL A 180 -7.19 -20.52 4.42
C VAL A 180 -5.71 -20.91 4.42
N TYR A 181 -4.82 -19.95 4.76
CA TYR A 181 -3.40 -20.23 4.89
C TYR A 181 -3.12 -21.23 6.02
N LYS A 182 -3.74 -21.08 7.19
CA LYS A 182 -3.60 -21.98 8.33
C LYS A 182 -3.98 -23.43 7.96
N ASP A 183 -5.06 -23.59 7.20
CA ASP A 183 -5.62 -24.90 6.85
C ASP A 183 -4.87 -25.61 5.71
N ASP A 184 -4.25 -24.88 4.79
CA ASP A 184 -3.67 -25.43 3.55
C ASP A 184 -2.12 -25.39 3.50
N ALA A 185 -1.47 -24.55 4.29
CA ALA A 185 -0.03 -24.43 4.27
C ALA A 185 0.66 -25.60 4.99
N ARG A 186 1.83 -25.97 4.50
CA ARG A 186 2.67 -26.99 5.11
C ARG A 186 3.39 -26.44 6.36
N PRO A 187 3.79 -27.30 7.30
CA PRO A 187 4.62 -26.87 8.41
C PRO A 187 5.88 -26.13 7.92
N TRP A 188 6.14 -24.96 8.51
CA TRP A 188 7.25 -24.05 8.19
C TRP A 188 7.18 -23.36 6.82
N GLU A 189 6.11 -23.53 6.06
CA GLU A 189 5.88 -22.85 4.79
C GLU A 189 5.45 -21.39 5.03
N ARG A 190 6.19 -20.40 4.49
CA ARG A 190 5.79 -19.00 4.54
C ARG A 190 4.63 -18.74 3.59
N MET A 191 3.84 -17.69 3.86
CA MET A 191 2.69 -17.34 3.02
C MET A 191 3.08 -17.14 1.55
N ALA A 192 4.21 -16.49 1.26
CA ALA A 192 4.71 -16.34 -0.09
C ALA A 192 5.02 -17.69 -0.77
N ASP A 193 5.66 -18.61 -0.03
CA ASP A 193 6.02 -19.94 -0.56
C ASP A 193 4.76 -20.79 -0.77
N TRP A 194 3.77 -20.66 0.11
CA TRP A 194 2.46 -21.28 -0.04
C TRP A 194 1.74 -20.81 -1.31
N ILE A 195 1.70 -19.49 -1.55
CA ILE A 195 1.10 -18.91 -2.75
C ILE A 195 1.84 -19.36 -4.01
N ASP A 196 3.18 -19.37 -4.00
CA ASP A 196 3.98 -19.87 -5.13
C ASP A 196 3.68 -21.35 -5.43
N ARG A 197 3.44 -22.17 -4.39
CA ARG A 197 3.12 -23.59 -4.54
C ARG A 197 1.72 -23.84 -5.12
N ILE A 198 0.71 -23.13 -4.62
CA ILE A 198 -0.68 -23.34 -5.06
C ILE A 198 -1.03 -22.58 -6.34
N GLY A 199 -0.35 -21.47 -6.59
CA GLY A 199 -0.62 -20.53 -7.67
C GLY A 199 -1.77 -19.56 -7.39
N TRP A 200 -1.75 -18.41 -8.04
CA TRP A 200 -2.74 -17.35 -7.84
C TRP A 200 -4.19 -17.77 -8.13
N PRO A 201 -4.48 -18.58 -9.20
CA PRO A 201 -5.86 -19.02 -9.44
C PRO A 201 -6.46 -19.79 -8.25
N ARG A 202 -5.70 -20.71 -7.68
CA ARG A 202 -6.15 -21.47 -6.50
C ARG A 202 -6.22 -20.61 -5.24
N PHE A 203 -5.36 -19.59 -5.12
CA PHE A 203 -5.44 -18.65 -4.02
C PHE A 203 -6.80 -17.92 -4.03
N PHE A 204 -7.21 -17.37 -5.17
CA PHE A 204 -8.50 -16.67 -5.30
C PHE A 204 -9.69 -17.63 -5.13
N GLU A 205 -9.61 -18.83 -5.67
CA GLU A 205 -10.63 -19.87 -5.49
C GLU A 205 -10.83 -20.23 -3.99
N LYS A 206 -9.75 -20.47 -3.26
CA LYS A 206 -9.79 -20.84 -1.84
C LYS A 206 -10.23 -19.70 -0.93
N THR A 207 -9.78 -18.48 -1.20
CA THR A 207 -10.13 -17.30 -0.41
C THR A 207 -11.48 -16.70 -0.78
N GLY A 208 -12.02 -17.04 -1.95
CA GLY A 208 -13.27 -16.46 -2.46
C GLY A 208 -13.18 -14.95 -2.74
N LEU A 209 -11.99 -14.38 -2.77
CA LEU A 209 -11.81 -12.97 -3.10
C LEU A 209 -12.11 -12.73 -4.59
N PRO A 210 -12.80 -11.62 -4.95
CA PRO A 210 -13.09 -11.33 -6.33
C PRO A 210 -11.81 -10.97 -7.10
N PHE A 211 -11.55 -11.68 -8.18
CA PHE A 211 -10.41 -11.39 -9.05
C PHE A 211 -10.78 -10.34 -10.10
N THR A 212 -9.93 -9.36 -10.30
CA THR A 212 -10.04 -8.36 -11.36
C THR A 212 -8.72 -8.25 -12.13
N LYS A 213 -8.78 -7.72 -13.35
CA LYS A 213 -7.59 -7.53 -14.20
C LYS A 213 -6.52 -6.58 -13.64
N TYR A 214 -6.83 -5.87 -12.58
CA TYR A 214 -5.92 -4.92 -11.92
C TYR A 214 -5.16 -5.54 -10.74
N LEU A 215 -5.47 -6.79 -10.39
CA LEU A 215 -4.85 -7.50 -9.27
C LEU A 215 -3.65 -8.32 -9.74
N ILE A 216 -2.76 -8.63 -8.81
CA ILE A 216 -1.53 -9.42 -9.01
C ILE A 216 -0.58 -8.93 -10.12
N ASP A 217 -0.75 -7.70 -10.58
CA ASP A 217 0.16 -7.11 -11.57
C ASP A 217 1.58 -6.99 -11.02
N ASP A 218 2.56 -7.22 -11.89
CA ASP A 218 3.98 -7.25 -11.55
C ASP A 218 4.64 -5.87 -11.55
N TRP A 219 3.88 -4.81 -11.72
CA TRP A 219 4.45 -3.46 -11.73
C TRP A 219 5.70 -3.36 -12.62
N THR A 220 5.56 -3.72 -13.88
CA THR A 220 6.65 -3.64 -14.86
C THR A 220 7.28 -2.25 -14.94
N GLY A 221 6.50 -1.19 -14.68
CA GLY A 221 6.99 0.17 -14.59
C GLY A 221 7.97 0.41 -13.45
N SER A 222 7.78 -0.20 -12.29
CA SER A 222 8.71 -0.06 -11.17
C SER A 222 10.04 -0.78 -11.41
N ARG A 223 10.02 -1.92 -12.08
CA ARG A 223 11.23 -2.63 -12.51
C ARG A 223 12.02 -1.83 -13.53
N ALA A 224 11.35 -1.25 -14.51
CA ALA A 224 12.00 -0.41 -15.52
C ALA A 224 12.63 0.84 -14.88
N ASN A 225 11.91 1.51 -13.96
CA ASN A 225 12.43 2.68 -13.26
C ASN A 225 13.58 2.35 -12.32
N LEU A 226 13.49 1.27 -11.55
CA LEU A 226 14.57 0.84 -10.67
C LEU A 226 15.83 0.52 -11.46
N ASN A 227 15.74 -0.26 -12.52
CA ASN A 227 16.87 -0.65 -13.35
C ASN A 227 17.47 0.54 -14.11
N ALA A 228 16.65 1.48 -14.56
CA ALA A 228 17.09 2.66 -15.29
C ALA A 228 17.69 3.74 -14.37
N SER A 229 17.16 3.92 -13.16
CA SER A 229 17.56 5.01 -12.26
C SER A 229 18.73 4.66 -11.35
N THR A 230 18.87 3.40 -10.95
CA THR A 230 19.90 3.00 -9.98
C THR A 230 21.16 2.46 -10.61
N HIS A 231 21.14 2.08 -11.89
CA HIS A 231 22.23 1.40 -12.60
C HIS A 231 22.79 0.17 -11.86
N ILE A 232 22.07 -0.34 -10.89
CA ILE A 232 22.46 -1.53 -10.15
C ILE A 232 22.06 -2.74 -10.98
N ARG A 233 23.04 -3.40 -11.54
CA ARG A 233 22.88 -4.72 -12.18
C ARG A 233 23.24 -5.79 -11.17
N PHE A 234 22.27 -6.56 -10.79
CA PHE A 234 22.47 -7.79 -10.02
C PHE A 234 22.64 -8.96 -10.97
#